data_cc1311a7dd37046fa7db47fe503fb38e
#
_entry.id   cc1311a7dd37046fa7db47fe503fb38e
#
_cell.length_a   1.000
_cell.length_b   1.000
_cell.length_c   1.000
_cell.angle_alpha   90.00
_cell.angle_beta   90.00
_cell.angle_gamma   90.00
#
_symmetry.space_group_name_H-M   'P 1'
#
loop_
_entity.id
_entity.type
_entity.pdbx_description
1 polymer ?
#
loop_
_entity_poly.entity_id
_entity_poly.type
_entity_poly.pdbx_seq_one_letter_code
_entity_poly.pdbx_strand_id
1 'polypeptide(L)'
;MLFRSVEEYDGESVELAKKNIRVNTVAPTFVETPMVKNFFKNKKFKKLALGNIPMGKAATESDVATTVCFLASSASSMITGTSIIIDGGWTAQ
;
A
#
# COMPACT_ATOMS: atom_id res chain seq x y z
N MET A 1 5.97 8.08 -2.77
CA MET A 1 5.92 6.70 -3.23
C MET A 1 6.68 6.58 -4.53
N LEU A 2 7.53 5.60 -4.62
CA LEU A 2 8.32 5.38 -5.83
C LEU A 2 7.52 4.49 -6.77
N PHE A 3 7.29 4.98 -7.99
CA PHE A 3 6.58 4.19 -9.00
C PHE A 3 7.59 3.54 -9.92
N ARG A 4 7.63 2.23 -9.92
CA ARG A 4 8.40 1.43 -10.87
C ARG A 4 7.46 0.47 -11.58
N SER A 5 7.82 0.02 -12.76
CA SER A 5 7.07 -1.05 -13.41
C SER A 5 7.19 -2.33 -12.57
N VAL A 6 6.17 -3.18 -12.64
CA VAL A 6 6.16 -4.44 -11.90
C VAL A 6 7.34 -5.31 -12.32
N GLU A 7 7.68 -5.34 -13.60
CA GLU A 7 8.79 -6.13 -14.13
C GLU A 7 10.14 -5.68 -13.55
N GLU A 8 10.39 -4.36 -13.52
CA GLU A 8 11.64 -3.83 -12.94
C GLU A 8 11.76 -4.20 -11.47
N TYR A 9 10.67 -4.04 -10.74
CA TYR A 9 10.64 -4.33 -9.33
C TYR A 9 10.89 -5.80 -9.04
N ASP A 10 10.21 -6.69 -9.77
CA ASP A 10 10.36 -8.12 -9.62
C ASP A 10 11.78 -8.57 -9.98
N GLY A 11 12.38 -7.99 -11.03
CA GLY A 11 13.75 -8.28 -11.42
C GLY A 11 14.75 -7.92 -10.34
N GLU A 12 14.62 -6.74 -9.73
CA GLU A 12 15.48 -6.30 -8.61
C GLU A 12 15.31 -7.19 -7.40
N SER A 13 14.07 -7.58 -7.08
CA SER A 13 13.81 -8.43 -5.92
C SER A 13 14.43 -9.83 -6.09
N VAL A 14 14.42 -10.38 -7.29
CA VAL A 14 15.05 -11.67 -7.57
C VAL A 14 16.56 -11.59 -7.37
N GLU A 15 17.21 -10.55 -7.89
CA GLU A 15 18.65 -10.37 -7.74
C GLU A 15 19.04 -10.24 -6.26
N LEU A 16 18.30 -9.45 -5.50
CA LEU A 16 18.57 -9.23 -4.08
C LEU A 16 18.20 -10.44 -3.22
N ALA A 17 17.21 -11.23 -3.64
CA ALA A 17 16.84 -12.44 -2.93
C ALA A 17 18.01 -13.44 -2.88
N LYS A 18 18.82 -13.50 -3.94
CA LYS A 18 20.03 -14.33 -3.98
C LYS A 18 21.05 -13.90 -2.93
N LYS A 19 20.98 -12.66 -2.48
CA LYS A 19 21.83 -12.09 -1.45
C LYS A 19 21.16 -12.06 -0.07
N ASN A 20 20.03 -12.75 0.06
CA ASN A 20 19.22 -12.80 1.28
C ASN A 20 18.68 -11.42 1.68
N ILE A 21 18.33 -10.60 0.69
CA ILE A 21 17.70 -9.29 0.88
C ILE A 21 16.30 -9.37 0.28
N ARG A 22 15.29 -9.01 1.05
CA ARG A 22 13.91 -8.98 0.61
C ARG A 22 13.51 -7.57 0.23
N VAL A 23 12.75 -7.43 -0.88
CA VAL A 23 12.26 -6.14 -1.36
C VAL A 23 10.78 -6.29 -1.67
N ASN A 24 9.96 -5.54 -0.96
CA ASN A 24 8.52 -5.53 -1.14
C ASN A 24 8.03 -4.08 -1.19
N THR A 25 6.85 -3.86 -1.76
CA THR A 25 6.23 -2.54 -1.77
C THR A 25 4.90 -2.57 -1.05
N VAL A 26 4.48 -1.39 -0.60
CA VAL A 26 3.16 -1.17 -0.02
C VAL A 26 2.49 -0.08 -0.87
N ALA A 27 1.29 -0.35 -1.32
CA ALA A 27 0.56 0.53 -2.24
C ALA A 27 -0.79 0.93 -1.63
N PRO A 28 -0.82 1.96 -0.77
CA PRO A 28 -2.08 2.49 -0.26
C PRO A 28 -2.74 3.41 -1.29
N THR A 29 -4.05 3.52 -1.23
CA THR A 29 -4.80 4.48 -2.05
C THR A 29 -4.95 5.80 -1.30
N PHE A 30 -6.00 5.94 -0.48
CA PHE A 30 -6.17 7.10 0.39
C PHE A 30 -5.79 6.73 1.81
N VAL A 31 -4.91 7.51 2.41
CA VAL A 31 -4.51 7.36 3.81
C VAL A 31 -4.96 8.61 4.57
N GLU A 32 -5.56 8.45 5.73
CA GLU A 32 -6.02 9.55 6.58
C GLU A 32 -4.85 10.33 7.20
N THR A 33 -4.09 11.01 6.34
CA THR A 33 -3.10 12.02 6.75
C THR A 33 -3.81 13.34 7.05
N PRO A 34 -3.16 14.28 7.73
CA PRO A 34 -3.74 15.63 7.92
C PRO A 34 -4.16 16.28 6.62
N MET A 35 -3.39 16.11 5.54
CA MET A 35 -3.72 16.67 4.23
C MET A 35 -5.01 16.04 3.67
N VAL A 36 -5.13 14.72 3.70
CA VAL A 36 -6.34 14.02 3.21
C VAL A 36 -7.55 14.37 4.07
N LYS A 37 -7.38 14.45 5.40
CA LYS A 37 -8.46 14.89 6.29
C LYS A 37 -8.95 16.28 5.93
N ASN A 38 -8.05 17.18 5.55
CA ASN A 38 -8.39 18.52 5.12
C ASN A 38 -9.20 18.50 3.83
N PHE A 39 -8.79 17.71 2.83
CA PHE A 39 -9.56 17.54 1.59
C PHE A 39 -10.94 16.94 1.85
N PHE A 40 -11.04 16.02 2.79
CA PHE A 40 -12.30 15.34 3.14
C PHE A 40 -13.30 16.23 3.91
N LYS A 41 -12.92 17.45 4.28
CA LYS A 41 -13.87 18.44 4.77
C LYS A 41 -14.86 18.85 3.69
N ASN A 42 -14.46 18.79 2.42
CA ASN A 42 -15.37 18.91 1.30
C ASN A 42 -16.15 17.58 1.17
N LYS A 43 -17.40 17.60 1.60
CA LYS A 43 -18.25 16.40 1.64
C LYS A 43 -18.48 15.79 0.27
N LYS A 44 -18.59 16.62 -0.76
CA LYS A 44 -18.79 16.18 -2.13
C LYS A 44 -17.57 15.42 -2.65
N PHE A 45 -16.38 15.95 -2.40
CA PHE A 45 -15.12 15.30 -2.76
C PHE A 45 -14.95 13.98 -1.99
N LYS A 46 -15.21 14.00 -0.69
CA LYS A 46 -15.13 12.81 0.15
C LYS A 46 -16.03 11.70 -0.36
N LYS A 47 -17.28 12.04 -0.70
CA LYS A 47 -18.25 11.07 -1.23
C LYS A 47 -17.77 10.45 -2.53
N LEU A 48 -17.22 11.26 -3.45
CA LEU A 48 -16.70 10.77 -4.71
C LEU A 48 -15.49 9.86 -4.50
N ALA A 49 -14.54 10.27 -3.65
CA ALA A 49 -13.33 9.51 -3.38
C ALA A 49 -13.64 8.16 -2.72
N LEU A 50 -14.43 8.17 -1.66
CA LEU A 50 -14.74 6.95 -0.90
C LEU A 50 -15.76 6.08 -1.60
N GLY A 51 -16.56 6.63 -2.51
CA GLY A 51 -17.54 5.87 -3.26
C GLY A 51 -16.94 4.81 -4.17
N ASN A 52 -15.67 4.94 -4.54
CA ASN A 52 -14.95 3.97 -5.36
C ASN A 52 -14.28 2.88 -4.53
N ILE A 53 -14.32 3.00 -3.22
CA ILE A 53 -13.69 2.05 -2.31
C ILE A 53 -14.76 1.15 -1.69
N PRO A 54 -14.79 -0.16 -1.99
CA PRO A 54 -15.81 -1.07 -1.45
C PRO A 54 -15.97 -1.01 0.06
N MET A 55 -14.87 -0.87 0.81
CA MET A 55 -14.96 -0.71 2.27
C MET A 55 -15.50 0.66 2.71
N GLY A 56 -15.59 1.63 1.80
CA GLY A 56 -16.21 2.92 2.05
C GLY A 56 -15.44 3.85 2.96
N LYS A 57 -14.15 3.63 3.16
CA LYS A 57 -13.32 4.45 4.04
C LYS A 57 -11.86 4.46 3.56
N ALA A 58 -11.12 5.47 3.98
CA ALA A 58 -9.69 5.55 3.74
C ALA A 58 -8.92 4.68 4.74
N ALA A 59 -7.72 4.26 4.38
CA ALA A 59 -6.83 3.59 5.31
C ALA A 59 -6.34 4.57 6.37
N THR A 60 -6.01 4.05 7.53
CA THR A 60 -5.33 4.84 8.57
C THR A 60 -3.82 4.75 8.39
N GLU A 61 -3.09 5.69 9.00
CA GLU A 61 -1.62 5.60 9.04
C GLU A 61 -1.18 4.29 9.69
N SER A 62 -1.93 3.82 10.70
CA SER A 62 -1.67 2.54 11.37
C SER A 62 -1.82 1.35 10.42
N ASP A 63 -2.81 1.37 9.53
CA ASP A 63 -2.99 0.29 8.55
C ASP A 63 -1.74 0.13 7.67
N VAL A 64 -1.14 1.24 7.26
CA VAL A 64 0.09 1.23 6.47
C VAL A 64 1.29 0.83 7.31
N ALA A 65 1.45 1.43 8.48
CA ALA A 65 2.58 1.19 9.37
C ALA A 65 2.66 -0.28 9.82
N THR A 66 1.53 -0.89 10.18
CA THR A 66 1.51 -2.29 10.62
C THR A 66 1.86 -3.23 9.47
N THR A 67 1.46 -2.91 8.25
CA THR A 67 1.83 -3.69 7.06
C THR A 67 3.33 -3.61 6.80
N VAL A 68 3.90 -2.42 6.88
CA VAL A 68 5.36 -2.22 6.73
C VAL A 68 6.12 -2.98 7.82
N CYS A 69 5.67 -2.90 9.06
CA CYS A 69 6.29 -3.63 10.17
C CYS A 69 6.25 -5.14 9.95
N PHE A 70 5.14 -5.68 9.47
CA PHE A 70 5.03 -7.09 9.13
C PHE A 70 6.06 -7.48 8.06
N LEU A 71 6.14 -6.70 6.98
CA LEU A 71 7.06 -6.98 5.88
C LEU A 71 8.54 -6.86 6.31
N ALA A 72 8.83 -6.00 7.29
CA ALA A 72 10.18 -5.83 7.82
C ALA A 72 10.56 -6.91 8.84
N SER A 73 9.59 -7.67 9.34
CA SER A 73 9.80 -8.65 10.40
C SER A 73 10.18 -10.03 9.87
N SER A 74 10.69 -10.87 10.76
CA SER A 74 10.96 -12.28 10.44
C SER A 74 9.70 -13.09 10.14
N ALA A 75 8.52 -12.60 10.54
CA ALA A 75 7.24 -13.22 10.22
C ALA A 75 6.98 -13.30 8.70
N SER A 76 7.61 -12.44 7.92
CA SER A 76 7.51 -12.42 6.46
C SER A 76 8.78 -12.90 5.76
N SER A 77 9.54 -13.78 6.41
CA SER A 77 10.88 -14.18 5.96
C SER A 77 10.95 -14.76 4.55
N MET A 78 9.87 -15.31 4.05
CA MET A 78 9.80 -15.89 2.70
C MET A 78 9.03 -15.01 1.71
N ILE A 79 8.73 -13.75 2.09
CA ILE A 79 7.99 -12.84 1.23
C ILE A 79 8.96 -11.83 0.62
N THR A 80 9.12 -11.88 -0.69
CA THR A 80 9.89 -10.90 -1.45
C THR A 80 9.31 -10.76 -2.86
N GLY A 81 9.48 -9.61 -3.47
CA GLY A 81 8.99 -9.36 -4.82
C GLY A 81 7.49 -9.12 -4.89
N THR A 82 6.83 -8.84 -3.77
CA THR A 82 5.39 -8.63 -3.75
C THR A 82 5.02 -7.18 -3.49
N SER A 83 3.83 -6.81 -3.93
CA SER A 83 3.20 -5.53 -3.63
C SER A 83 1.95 -5.78 -2.81
N ILE A 84 1.89 -5.22 -1.61
CA ILE A 84 0.72 -5.32 -0.75
C ILE A 84 -0.15 -4.10 -1.01
N ILE A 85 -1.35 -4.33 -1.51
CA ILE A 85 -2.28 -3.27 -1.86
C ILE A 85 -3.19 -3.01 -0.65
N ILE A 86 -3.26 -1.74 -0.24
CA ILE A 86 -4.07 -1.31 0.90
C ILE A 86 -5.08 -0.29 0.37
N ASP A 87 -6.16 -0.76 -0.23
CA ASP A 87 -7.09 0.07 -0.97
C ASP A 87 -8.57 -0.16 -0.65
N GLY A 88 -8.85 -0.91 0.40
CA GLY A 88 -10.22 -1.20 0.81
C GLY A 88 -11.03 -1.97 -0.24
N GLY A 89 -10.37 -2.63 -1.17
CA GLY A 89 -11.00 -3.45 -2.19
C GLY A 89 -11.15 -2.79 -3.56
N TRP A 90 -10.62 -1.58 -3.76
CA TRP A 90 -10.79 -0.86 -5.02
C TRP A 90 -10.34 -1.70 -6.23
N THR A 91 -9.14 -2.26 -6.18
CA THR A 91 -8.60 -3.04 -7.31
C THR A 91 -9.23 -4.43 -7.46
N ALA A 92 -10.01 -4.86 -6.49
CA ALA A 92 -10.68 -6.16 -6.51
C ALA A 92 -11.97 -6.16 -7.33
N GLN A 93 -12.46 -4.99 -7.70
CA GLN A 93 -13.73 -4.85 -8.43
C GLN A 93 -13.54 -4.76 -9.94
#